data_c803c9c67c7d2ab694cdaa9fbc6facd1
#
_entry.id   c803c9c67c7d2ab694cdaa9fbc6facd1
#
_cell.length_a   1.000
_cell.length_b   1.000
_cell.length_c   1.000
_cell.angle_alpha   90.00
_cell.angle_beta   90.00
_cell.angle_gamma   90.00
#
_symmetry.space_group_name_H-M   'P 1'
#
loop_
_entity.id
_entity.type
_entity.pdbx_description
1 polymer ?
#
loop_
_entity_poly.entity_id
_entity_poly.type
_entity_poly.pdbx_seq_one_letter_code
_entity_poly.pdbx_strand_id
1 'polypeptide(L)'
;MKKKRKKLFFIIMISIGIISYKKINDSKIKITDKEFIDIIVNDTFTYNDNKIINHLINKTLEVSNPIKLMNKNYNEYKPKEVINNKSSPVIYLYNSHQSEEYKPSTYAEYSINPTVIMNDYILEDIFNKNGYKTYVEENSIKDILNKNNWNYSYSYKASRELLEERIIEYPTLKYFIDIHRDSLGKDKTTINIDGKDYAKVIFLIGLENPNYEKNLEFTEKINNKMNEYYPNLSKGIYKKGGPGVNGVYNQDFNEHTILIEIGGNENTTNEVLNTSLAFSKVFMEVINE
;
A
#
# COMPACT_ATOMS: atom_id res chain seq x y z
N MET A 1 30.31 55.42 9.41
CA MET A 1 29.60 54.45 10.29
C MET A 1 28.39 53.78 9.62
N LYS A 2 27.49 54.48 8.91
CA LYS A 2 26.27 53.89 8.31
C LYS A 2 26.53 52.76 7.28
N LYS A 3 27.61 52.85 6.48
CA LYS A 3 27.98 51.86 5.45
C LYS A 3 28.44 50.52 6.04
N LYS A 4 29.18 50.55 7.17
CA LYS A 4 29.60 49.32 7.89
C LYS A 4 28.45 48.59 8.55
N ARG A 5 27.45 49.30 9.11
CA ARG A 5 26.24 48.68 9.71
C ARG A 5 25.36 48.02 8.66
N LYS A 6 25.18 48.60 7.47
CA LYS A 6 24.44 47.96 6.37
C LYS A 6 25.10 46.68 5.88
N LYS A 7 26.46 46.66 5.78
CA LYS A 7 27.21 45.47 5.39
C LYS A 7 27.12 44.34 6.43
N LEU A 8 27.15 44.68 7.71
CA LEU A 8 27.01 43.73 8.81
C LEU A 8 25.59 43.14 8.85
N PHE A 9 24.57 43.98 8.66
CA PHE A 9 23.17 43.53 8.60
C PHE A 9 22.94 42.56 7.42
N PHE A 10 23.50 42.84 6.26
CA PHE A 10 23.39 41.98 5.08
C PHE A 10 24.09 40.63 5.27
N ILE A 11 25.26 40.60 5.94
CA ILE A 11 25.96 39.36 6.28
C ILE A 11 25.15 38.53 7.28
N ILE A 12 24.55 39.14 8.30
CA ILE A 12 23.69 38.45 9.27
C ILE A 12 22.47 37.84 8.59
N MET A 13 21.81 38.56 7.68
CA MET A 13 20.65 38.06 6.95
C MET A 13 21.01 36.87 6.04
N ILE A 14 22.17 36.92 5.37
CA ILE A 14 22.65 35.78 4.57
C ILE A 14 22.98 34.59 5.47
N SER A 15 23.61 34.81 6.62
CA SER A 15 23.93 33.73 7.58
C SER A 15 22.68 33.09 8.16
N ILE A 16 21.64 33.87 8.48
CA ILE A 16 20.33 33.36 8.92
C ILE A 16 19.69 32.58 7.79
N GLY A 17 19.72 33.08 6.54
CA GLY A 17 19.20 32.39 5.38
C GLY A 17 19.88 31.02 5.14
N ILE A 18 21.22 30.96 5.26
CA ILE A 18 21.97 29.73 5.11
C ILE A 18 21.68 28.74 6.24
N ILE A 19 21.57 29.21 7.50
CA ILE A 19 21.24 28.37 8.64
C ILE A 19 19.81 27.83 8.52
N SER A 20 18.86 28.67 8.09
CA SER A 20 17.48 28.25 7.84
C SER A 20 17.39 27.24 6.69
N TYR A 21 18.10 27.47 5.59
CA TYR A 21 18.17 26.55 4.45
C TYR A 21 18.80 25.21 4.86
N LYS A 22 19.89 25.25 5.65
CA LYS A 22 20.53 24.03 6.17
C LYS A 22 19.60 23.27 7.12
N LYS A 23 18.89 23.97 8.00
CA LYS A 23 17.94 23.38 8.94
C LYS A 23 16.72 22.78 8.22
N ILE A 24 16.26 23.41 7.13
CA ILE A 24 15.18 22.89 6.28
C ILE A 24 15.68 21.66 5.48
N ASN A 25 16.91 21.68 5.01
CA ASN A 25 17.47 20.55 4.26
C ASN A 25 17.89 19.37 5.15
N ASP A 26 18.29 19.65 6.41
CA ASP A 26 18.59 18.62 7.41
C ASP A 26 17.32 18.06 8.08
N SER A 27 16.21 18.78 8.07
CA SER A 27 14.88 18.30 8.48
C SER A 27 14.16 17.66 7.27
N LYS A 28 14.74 16.63 6.68
CA LYS A 28 13.97 15.69 5.89
C LYS A 28 13.01 15.02 6.87
N ILE A 29 11.78 15.48 6.88
CA ILE A 29 10.71 14.82 7.61
C ILE A 29 10.61 13.44 6.97
N LYS A 30 11.20 12.44 7.60
CA LYS A 30 10.99 11.04 7.24
C LYS A 30 9.63 10.66 7.81
N ILE A 31 8.61 10.80 7.01
CA ILE A 31 7.30 10.26 7.32
C ILE A 31 7.33 8.81 6.85
N THR A 32 7.01 7.86 7.72
CA THR A 32 6.83 6.46 7.34
C THR A 32 5.55 6.31 6.52
N ASP A 33 5.43 5.25 5.72
CA ASP A 33 4.21 4.98 4.94
C ASP A 33 2.98 4.90 5.87
N LYS A 34 3.14 4.35 7.07
CA LYS A 34 2.10 4.32 8.10
C LYS A 34 1.68 5.72 8.56
N GLU A 35 2.62 6.56 8.96
CA GLU A 35 2.33 7.94 9.37
C GLU A 35 1.66 8.73 8.25
N PHE A 36 2.09 8.49 7.00
CA PHE A 36 1.50 9.13 5.83
C PHE A 36 0.04 8.68 5.61
N ILE A 37 -0.23 7.38 5.71
CA ILE A 37 -1.60 6.84 5.60
C ILE A 37 -2.44 7.25 6.80
N ASP A 38 -1.91 7.23 8.01
CA ASP A 38 -2.60 7.74 9.20
C ASP A 38 -3.00 9.23 9.03
N ILE A 39 -2.15 10.04 8.41
CA ILE A 39 -2.47 11.43 8.07
C ILE A 39 -3.61 11.48 7.05
N ILE A 40 -3.53 10.70 5.96
CA ILE A 40 -4.57 10.68 4.92
C ILE A 40 -5.90 10.15 5.49
N VAL A 41 -5.84 9.06 6.25
CA VAL A 41 -7.03 8.37 6.77
C VAL A 41 -7.65 9.16 7.92
N ASN A 42 -6.86 9.63 8.88
CA ASN A 42 -7.37 10.37 10.05
C ASN A 42 -7.90 11.75 9.68
N ASP A 43 -7.29 12.43 8.71
CA ASP A 43 -7.79 13.73 8.26
C ASP A 43 -9.10 13.61 7.45
N THR A 44 -9.36 12.42 6.89
CA THR A 44 -10.67 12.10 6.29
C THR A 44 -11.76 11.86 7.32
N PHE A 45 -11.42 11.48 8.56
CA PHE A 45 -12.39 11.03 9.57
C PHE A 45 -12.49 11.91 10.81
N THR A 46 -11.48 12.70 11.11
CA THR A 46 -11.49 13.65 12.20
C THR A 46 -11.31 15.07 11.64
N TYR A 47 -12.41 15.79 11.57
CA TYR A 47 -12.37 17.23 11.35
C TYR A 47 -11.69 17.87 12.54
N ASN A 48 -10.38 17.86 12.52
CA ASN A 48 -9.59 18.51 13.55
C ASN A 48 -8.62 19.51 12.90
N ASP A 49 -8.63 20.72 13.42
CA ASP A 49 -8.01 21.98 12.96
C ASP A 49 -6.49 21.94 12.75
N ASN A 50 -5.94 20.90 12.11
CA ASN A 50 -4.53 20.88 11.76
C ASN A 50 -4.30 21.54 10.39
N LYS A 51 -4.47 22.87 10.35
CA LYS A 51 -4.23 23.70 9.15
C LYS A 51 -2.87 23.46 8.48
N ILE A 52 -1.87 23.05 9.25
CA ILE A 52 -0.52 22.77 8.73
C ILE A 52 -0.50 21.44 7.96
N ILE A 53 -1.12 20.41 8.51
CA ILE A 53 -1.19 19.07 7.87
C ILE A 53 -2.05 19.16 6.62
N ASN A 54 -3.20 19.82 6.69
CA ASN A 54 -4.06 20.06 5.52
C ASN A 54 -3.36 20.90 4.45
N HIS A 55 -2.54 21.89 4.82
CA HIS A 55 -1.75 22.67 3.89
C HIS A 55 -0.64 21.83 3.24
N LEU A 56 0.05 20.99 4.02
CA LEU A 56 1.06 20.06 3.51
C LEU A 56 0.43 19.03 2.57
N ILE A 57 -0.66 18.39 2.95
CA ILE A 57 -1.38 17.42 2.12
C ILE A 57 -1.87 18.08 0.83
N ASN A 58 -2.54 19.22 0.91
CA ASN A 58 -3.06 19.92 -0.27
C ASN A 58 -1.96 20.40 -1.20
N LYS A 59 -0.80 20.79 -0.67
CA LYS A 59 0.35 21.24 -1.45
C LYS A 59 1.20 20.09 -1.99
N THR A 60 1.26 18.97 -1.27
CA THR A 60 2.04 17.79 -1.64
C THR A 60 1.34 16.95 -2.69
N LEU A 61 0.02 16.90 -2.66
CA LEU A 61 -0.71 15.94 -3.48
C LEU A 61 -1.07 16.50 -4.85
N GLU A 62 -1.00 17.82 -5.14
CA GLU A 62 -1.49 18.48 -6.40
C GLU A 62 -2.68 17.73 -7.04
N VAL A 63 -3.27 16.84 -6.28
CA VAL A 63 -4.31 15.96 -6.69
C VAL A 63 -5.60 16.68 -6.40
N SER A 64 -6.53 16.64 -7.30
CA SER A 64 -7.90 17.10 -7.10
C SER A 64 -8.47 16.43 -5.84
N ASN A 65 -7.97 16.88 -4.66
CA ASN A 65 -8.44 16.55 -3.34
C ASN A 65 -8.64 15.03 -3.11
N PRO A 66 -7.55 14.25 -2.82
CA PRO A 66 -7.66 12.81 -2.57
C PRO A 66 -8.59 12.54 -1.39
N ILE A 67 -8.63 13.45 -0.40
CA ILE A 67 -9.57 13.43 0.72
C ILE A 67 -11.02 13.47 0.22
N LYS A 68 -11.31 14.28 -0.79
CA LYS A 68 -12.65 14.35 -1.38
C LYS A 68 -13.00 13.08 -2.17
N LEU A 69 -12.01 12.46 -2.82
CA LEU A 69 -12.15 11.16 -3.48
C LEU A 69 -12.37 10.03 -2.47
N MET A 70 -11.59 9.98 -1.40
CA MET A 70 -11.77 9.05 -0.31
C MET A 70 -13.16 9.23 0.33
N ASN A 71 -13.54 10.45 0.69
CA ASN A 71 -14.86 10.75 1.27
C ASN A 71 -16.01 10.34 0.35
N LYS A 72 -15.89 10.60 -0.96
CA LYS A 72 -16.94 10.22 -1.91
C LYS A 72 -17.09 8.71 -2.03
N ASN A 73 -15.98 7.99 -2.12
CA ASN A 73 -16.00 6.54 -2.24
C ASN A 73 -16.35 5.85 -0.92
N TYR A 74 -15.97 6.46 0.21
CA TYR A 74 -16.24 5.94 1.54
C TYR A 74 -17.70 6.11 1.98
N ASN A 75 -18.36 7.18 1.55
CA ASN A 75 -19.79 7.40 1.83
C ASN A 75 -20.69 6.40 1.10
N GLU A 76 -20.21 5.73 0.06
CA GLU A 76 -20.88 4.59 -0.57
C GLU A 76 -20.74 3.30 0.27
N TYR A 77 -19.73 3.26 1.15
CA TYR A 77 -19.51 2.18 2.11
C TYR A 77 -20.21 2.54 3.44
N LYS A 78 -21.37 1.97 3.70
CA LYS A 78 -21.98 2.06 5.03
C LYS A 78 -21.20 1.12 5.96
N PRO A 79 -20.44 1.63 6.95
CA PRO A 79 -19.78 0.75 7.91
C PRO A 79 -20.84 -0.05 8.64
N LYS A 80 -20.72 -1.38 8.64
CA LYS A 80 -21.39 -2.18 9.67
C LYS A 80 -20.82 -1.71 11.01
N GLU A 81 -21.65 -1.61 12.03
CA GLU A 81 -21.21 -1.22 13.39
C GLU A 81 -19.91 -1.93 13.73
N VAL A 82 -18.91 -1.15 14.15
CA VAL A 82 -17.61 -1.67 14.55
C VAL A 82 -17.82 -2.70 15.66
N ILE A 83 -17.75 -3.96 15.29
CA ILE A 83 -17.79 -5.04 16.26
C ILE A 83 -16.59 -4.85 17.18
N ASN A 84 -16.88 -4.68 18.45
CA ASN A 84 -15.98 -4.40 19.57
C ASN A 84 -14.60 -5.04 19.42
N ASN A 85 -13.58 -4.24 19.49
CA ASN A 85 -12.16 -4.39 19.14
C ASN A 85 -11.37 -5.46 19.94
N LYS A 86 -12.00 -6.54 20.37
CA LYS A 86 -11.34 -7.69 21.05
C LYS A 86 -11.16 -8.92 20.17
N SER A 87 -11.61 -8.89 18.92
CA SER A 87 -11.44 -10.01 18.01
C SER A 87 -9.99 -10.07 17.51
N SER A 88 -9.44 -11.29 17.49
CA SER A 88 -8.15 -11.57 16.87
C SER A 88 -8.21 -11.35 15.35
N PRO A 89 -7.08 -10.98 14.68
CA PRO A 89 -7.09 -10.73 13.24
C PRO A 89 -7.40 -11.99 12.44
N VAL A 90 -8.11 -11.79 11.32
CA VAL A 90 -8.48 -12.85 10.38
C VAL A 90 -7.83 -12.67 9.01
N ILE A 91 -7.36 -11.46 8.70
CA ILE A 91 -6.65 -11.11 7.47
C ILE A 91 -5.22 -10.71 7.83
N TYR A 92 -4.26 -11.20 7.07
CA TYR A 92 -2.85 -10.84 7.14
C TYR A 92 -2.42 -10.23 5.83
N LEU A 93 -1.96 -8.98 5.89
CA LEU A 93 -1.41 -8.24 4.75
C LEU A 93 0.10 -8.17 4.90
N TYR A 94 0.80 -8.46 3.84
CA TYR A 94 2.26 -8.43 3.84
C TYR A 94 2.81 -8.17 2.44
N ASN A 95 4.12 -7.90 2.37
CA ASN A 95 4.81 -7.70 1.12
C ASN A 95 6.13 -8.46 1.15
N SER A 96 6.26 -9.53 0.38
CA SER A 96 7.55 -10.21 0.23
C SER A 96 8.59 -9.31 -0.45
N HIS A 97 8.15 -8.30 -1.21
CA HIS A 97 8.96 -7.27 -1.86
C HIS A 97 8.65 -5.85 -1.36
N GLN A 98 8.79 -5.59 -0.05
CA GLN A 98 8.45 -4.31 0.60
C GLN A 98 9.08 -3.06 -0.04
N SER A 99 10.20 -3.19 -0.74
CA SER A 99 10.90 -2.07 -1.39
C SER A 99 10.35 -1.70 -2.76
N GLU A 100 9.29 -2.32 -3.23
CA GLU A 100 8.64 -1.92 -4.47
C GLU A 100 7.96 -0.57 -4.31
N GLU A 101 8.42 0.43 -5.09
CA GLU A 101 7.99 1.82 -4.99
C GLU A 101 7.07 2.17 -6.16
N TYR A 102 6.11 3.04 -5.88
CA TYR A 102 5.44 3.85 -6.89
C TYR A 102 6.22 5.15 -7.12
N LYS A 103 6.20 5.68 -8.33
CA LYS A 103 6.90 6.93 -8.70
C LYS A 103 5.90 8.08 -8.92
N PRO A 104 5.15 8.51 -7.93
CA PRO A 104 4.23 9.62 -8.08
C PRO A 104 5.01 10.92 -8.07
N SER A 105 4.79 11.75 -9.08
CA SER A 105 5.32 13.11 -9.13
C SER A 105 4.90 13.96 -7.94
N THR A 106 3.78 13.63 -7.32
CA THR A 106 3.17 14.33 -6.19
C THR A 106 4.01 14.32 -4.91
N TYR A 107 4.92 13.37 -4.75
CA TYR A 107 5.78 13.27 -3.56
C TYR A 107 7.23 13.70 -3.81
N ALA A 108 7.56 14.06 -5.04
CA ALA A 108 8.93 14.40 -5.43
C ALA A 108 9.53 15.56 -4.61
N GLU A 109 8.71 16.56 -4.27
CA GLU A 109 9.14 17.71 -3.46
C GLU A 109 9.59 17.33 -2.04
N TYR A 110 9.07 16.23 -1.52
CA TYR A 110 9.36 15.75 -0.15
C TYR A 110 10.28 14.54 -0.13
N SER A 111 10.72 14.05 -1.29
CA SER A 111 11.51 12.82 -1.42
C SER A 111 10.86 11.60 -0.74
N ILE A 112 9.52 11.56 -0.76
CA ILE A 112 8.73 10.44 -0.25
C ILE A 112 8.30 9.61 -1.44
N ASN A 113 8.78 8.37 -1.49
CA ASN A 113 8.34 7.38 -2.46
C ASN A 113 7.43 6.38 -1.73
N PRO A 114 6.12 6.39 -1.98
CA PRO A 114 5.25 5.39 -1.38
C PRO A 114 5.61 4.01 -1.93
N THR A 115 5.66 3.03 -1.04
CA THR A 115 5.89 1.64 -1.37
C THR A 115 4.58 0.86 -1.41
N VAL A 116 4.65 -0.40 -1.77
CA VAL A 116 3.49 -1.31 -1.77
C VAL A 116 2.84 -1.44 -0.38
N ILE A 117 3.57 -1.20 0.72
CA ILE A 117 3.04 -1.18 2.09
C ILE A 117 1.91 -0.15 2.26
N MET A 118 1.90 0.92 1.44
CA MET A 118 0.78 1.87 1.42
C MET A 118 -0.56 1.17 1.19
N ASN A 119 -0.60 0.15 0.32
CA ASN A 119 -1.83 -0.59 0.05
C ASN A 119 -2.29 -1.36 1.29
N ASP A 120 -1.34 -1.93 2.06
CA ASP A 120 -1.67 -2.70 3.25
C ASP A 120 -2.41 -1.83 4.27
N TYR A 121 -1.93 -0.62 4.54
CA TYR A 121 -2.59 0.30 5.47
C TYR A 121 -3.94 0.80 4.96
N ILE A 122 -4.07 1.06 3.65
CA ILE A 122 -5.36 1.42 3.04
C ILE A 122 -6.36 0.27 3.23
N LEU A 123 -5.95 -0.96 2.93
CA LEU A 123 -6.80 -2.14 3.05
C LEU A 123 -7.11 -2.47 4.51
N GLU A 124 -6.12 -2.37 5.41
CA GLU A 124 -6.31 -2.54 6.85
C GLU A 124 -7.42 -1.63 7.38
N ASP A 125 -7.34 -0.33 7.07
CA ASP A 125 -8.34 0.65 7.51
C ASP A 125 -9.73 0.27 7.00
N ILE A 126 -9.86 -0.08 5.72
CA ILE A 126 -11.14 -0.44 5.11
C ILE A 126 -11.69 -1.73 5.73
N PHE A 127 -10.87 -2.78 5.84
CA PHE A 127 -11.30 -4.06 6.39
C PHE A 127 -11.68 -3.94 7.87
N ASN A 128 -10.87 -3.25 8.67
CA ASN A 128 -11.14 -3.02 10.10
C ASN A 128 -12.47 -2.27 10.30
N LYS A 129 -12.76 -1.25 9.49
CA LYS A 129 -14.03 -0.50 9.53
C LYS A 129 -15.23 -1.33 9.12
N ASN A 130 -15.03 -2.38 8.35
CA ASN A 130 -16.06 -3.31 7.94
C ASN A 130 -16.13 -4.58 8.83
N GLY A 131 -15.43 -4.59 9.97
CA GLY A 131 -15.50 -5.67 10.96
C GLY A 131 -14.53 -6.84 10.71
N TYR A 132 -13.64 -6.73 9.72
CA TYR A 132 -12.60 -7.73 9.45
C TYR A 132 -11.28 -7.27 10.06
N LYS A 133 -10.99 -7.72 11.27
CA LYS A 133 -9.73 -7.35 11.90
C LYS A 133 -8.55 -7.84 11.08
N THR A 134 -7.69 -6.92 10.73
CA THR A 134 -6.58 -7.11 9.82
C THR A 134 -5.26 -6.83 10.54
N TYR A 135 -4.25 -7.61 10.24
CA TYR A 135 -2.88 -7.41 10.70
C TYR A 135 -2.01 -7.04 9.48
N VAL A 136 -1.25 -5.96 9.60
CA VAL A 136 -0.24 -5.55 8.62
C VAL A 136 1.13 -5.95 9.13
N GLU A 137 1.93 -6.61 8.29
CA GLU A 137 3.30 -6.97 8.63
C GLU A 137 4.24 -5.78 8.44
N GLU A 138 4.70 -5.24 9.54
CA GLU A 138 5.61 -4.08 9.59
C GLU A 138 7.09 -4.48 9.72
N ASN A 139 7.38 -5.77 10.00
CA ASN A 139 8.76 -6.21 10.11
C ASN A 139 9.47 -6.17 8.75
N SER A 140 10.69 -5.66 8.77
CA SER A 140 11.48 -5.41 7.57
C SER A 140 12.02 -6.72 6.98
N ILE A 141 11.60 -7.06 5.77
CA ILE A 141 12.19 -8.14 4.98
C ILE A 141 13.69 -7.90 4.80
N LYS A 142 14.10 -6.66 4.55
CA LYS A 142 15.52 -6.29 4.38
C LYS A 142 16.34 -6.62 5.63
N ASP A 143 15.78 -6.41 6.82
CA ASP A 143 16.51 -6.69 8.06
C ASP A 143 16.67 -8.19 8.29
N ILE A 144 15.65 -9.00 7.93
CA ILE A 144 15.74 -10.45 7.96
C ILE A 144 16.79 -10.95 6.96
N LEU A 145 16.79 -10.42 5.73
CA LEU A 145 17.80 -10.75 4.72
C LEU A 145 19.20 -10.42 5.23
N ASN A 146 19.41 -9.22 5.78
CA ASN A 146 20.70 -8.79 6.31
C ASN A 146 21.15 -9.66 7.48
N LYS A 147 20.27 -9.95 8.43
CA LYS A 147 20.57 -10.82 9.60
C LYS A 147 21.05 -12.21 9.20
N ASN A 148 20.47 -12.74 8.11
CA ASN A 148 20.78 -14.08 7.63
C ASN A 148 21.86 -14.11 6.54
N ASN A 149 22.43 -12.95 6.14
CA ASN A 149 23.32 -12.81 4.99
C ASN A 149 22.69 -13.35 3.68
N TRP A 150 21.41 -13.16 3.50
CA TRP A 150 20.66 -13.53 2.30
C TRP A 150 20.60 -12.36 1.33
N ASN A 151 20.68 -12.66 0.04
CA ASN A 151 20.41 -11.69 -1.00
C ASN A 151 18.89 -11.57 -1.28
N TYR A 152 18.51 -10.63 -2.12
CA TYR A 152 17.11 -10.33 -2.42
C TYR A 152 16.29 -11.50 -2.97
N SER A 153 16.93 -12.50 -3.62
CA SER A 153 16.22 -13.68 -4.13
C SER A 153 15.60 -14.55 -3.02
N TYR A 154 15.99 -14.34 -1.76
CA TYR A 154 15.44 -14.99 -0.59
C TYR A 154 14.27 -14.23 0.07
N SER A 155 13.73 -13.18 -0.58
CA SER A 155 12.63 -12.37 -0.01
C SER A 155 11.40 -13.21 0.36
N TYR A 156 11.02 -14.19 -0.47
CA TYR A 156 9.93 -15.12 -0.14
C TYR A 156 10.26 -16.01 1.06
N LYS A 157 11.50 -16.40 1.23
CA LYS A 157 11.93 -17.14 2.42
C LYS A 157 11.88 -16.28 3.67
N ALA A 158 12.29 -15.02 3.57
CA ALA A 158 12.22 -14.07 4.69
C ALA A 158 10.77 -13.76 5.09
N SER A 159 9.87 -13.54 4.13
CA SER A 159 8.45 -13.36 4.42
C SER A 159 7.78 -14.63 4.96
N ARG A 160 8.28 -15.81 4.59
CA ARG A 160 7.81 -17.08 5.16
C ARG A 160 8.06 -17.17 6.66
N GLU A 161 9.24 -16.76 7.14
CA GLU A 161 9.53 -16.71 8.58
C GLU A 161 8.50 -15.86 9.33
N LEU A 162 8.12 -14.70 8.76
CA LEU A 162 7.11 -13.83 9.37
C LEU A 162 5.71 -14.49 9.36
N LEU A 163 5.31 -15.12 8.25
CA LEU A 163 4.04 -15.84 8.16
C LEU A 163 3.92 -16.91 9.25
N GLU A 164 5.01 -17.70 9.46
CA GLU A 164 5.06 -18.75 10.46
C GLU A 164 5.00 -18.21 11.90
N GLU A 165 5.65 -17.09 12.16
CA GLU A 165 5.54 -16.39 13.46
C GLU A 165 4.13 -15.86 13.70
N ARG A 166 3.50 -15.22 12.70
CA ARG A 166 2.18 -14.60 12.86
C ARG A 166 1.07 -15.60 13.03
N ILE A 167 1.10 -16.76 12.36
CA ILE A 167 0.06 -17.79 12.57
C ILE A 167 0.13 -18.42 13.97
N ILE A 168 1.32 -18.46 14.57
CA ILE A 168 1.49 -18.90 15.95
C ILE A 168 0.90 -17.86 16.91
N GLU A 169 1.17 -16.58 16.66
CA GLU A 169 0.68 -15.47 17.49
C GLU A 169 -0.85 -15.26 17.32
N TYR A 170 -1.34 -15.40 16.09
CA TYR A 170 -2.74 -15.20 15.72
C TYR A 170 -3.31 -16.42 14.98
N PRO A 171 -3.67 -17.52 15.69
CA PRO A 171 -4.23 -18.72 15.04
C PRO A 171 -5.59 -18.50 14.33
N THR A 172 -6.14 -17.32 14.46
CA THR A 172 -7.40 -16.90 13.80
C THR A 172 -7.22 -16.41 12.38
N LEU A 173 -5.97 -16.21 11.93
CA LEU A 173 -5.66 -15.78 10.56
C LEU A 173 -6.12 -16.83 9.55
N LYS A 174 -6.86 -16.39 8.53
CA LYS A 174 -7.45 -17.23 7.49
C LYS A 174 -7.07 -16.80 6.08
N TYR A 175 -6.87 -15.51 5.88
CA TYR A 175 -6.63 -14.90 4.58
C TYR A 175 -5.28 -14.20 4.59
N PHE A 176 -4.45 -14.51 3.59
CA PHE A 176 -3.07 -14.01 3.49
C PHE A 176 -2.91 -13.36 2.13
N ILE A 177 -2.57 -12.07 2.12
CA ILE A 177 -2.48 -11.28 0.89
C ILE A 177 -1.08 -10.71 0.77
N ASP A 178 -0.31 -11.21 -0.20
CA ASP A 178 0.99 -10.68 -0.60
C ASP A 178 0.79 -9.60 -1.66
N ILE A 179 1.04 -8.34 -1.31
CA ILE A 179 0.77 -7.21 -2.18
C ILE A 179 2.05 -6.72 -2.83
N HIS A 180 2.01 -6.65 -4.15
CA HIS A 180 3.08 -6.24 -5.04
C HIS A 180 2.62 -5.14 -6.01
N ARG A 181 3.53 -4.71 -6.86
CA ARG A 181 3.25 -3.93 -8.06
C ARG A 181 4.00 -4.49 -9.27
N ASP A 182 3.41 -4.34 -10.46
CA ASP A 182 4.01 -4.72 -11.73
C ASP A 182 5.20 -3.78 -12.09
N SER A 183 6.12 -4.26 -12.88
CA SER A 183 7.21 -3.46 -13.46
C SER A 183 6.83 -2.73 -14.75
N LEU A 184 5.65 -3.00 -15.30
CA LEU A 184 5.18 -2.43 -16.57
C LEU A 184 4.87 -0.93 -16.44
N GLY A 185 5.01 -0.21 -17.55
CA GLY A 185 4.70 1.21 -17.67
C GLY A 185 3.20 1.52 -17.53
N LYS A 186 2.90 2.80 -17.29
CA LYS A 186 1.57 3.31 -16.99
C LYS A 186 0.51 2.96 -18.05
N ASP A 187 0.88 2.96 -19.31
CA ASP A 187 0.00 2.61 -20.44
C ASP A 187 -0.60 1.21 -20.33
N LYS A 188 0.09 0.28 -19.68
CA LYS A 188 -0.33 -1.11 -19.47
C LYS A 188 -0.94 -1.37 -18.11
N THR A 189 -0.75 -0.45 -17.17
CA THR A 189 -1.13 -0.64 -15.76
C THR A 189 -2.20 0.33 -15.29
N THR A 190 -2.77 1.15 -16.17
CA THR A 190 -3.85 2.08 -15.87
C THR A 190 -5.08 1.81 -16.74
N ILE A 191 -6.26 2.05 -16.17
CA ILE A 191 -7.54 2.02 -16.89
C ILE A 191 -8.46 3.12 -16.35
N ASN A 192 -9.22 3.74 -17.25
CA ASN A 192 -10.31 4.65 -16.88
C ASN A 192 -11.63 3.88 -16.85
N ILE A 193 -12.34 3.93 -15.73
CA ILE A 193 -13.68 3.36 -15.56
C ILE A 193 -14.57 4.49 -15.04
N ASP A 194 -15.59 4.86 -15.79
CA ASP A 194 -16.57 5.89 -15.44
C ASP A 194 -15.94 7.24 -15.03
N GLY A 195 -14.89 7.64 -15.74
CA GLY A 195 -14.20 8.92 -15.51
C GLY A 195 -13.19 8.91 -14.35
N LYS A 196 -12.93 7.75 -13.74
CA LYS A 196 -11.88 7.56 -12.72
C LYS A 196 -10.77 6.67 -13.25
N ASP A 197 -9.54 7.03 -12.96
CA ASP A 197 -8.38 6.22 -13.30
C ASP A 197 -8.08 5.23 -12.16
N TYR A 198 -7.83 3.99 -12.54
CA TYR A 198 -7.51 2.88 -11.68
C TYR A 198 -6.18 2.26 -12.07
N ALA A 199 -5.41 1.82 -11.09
CA ALA A 199 -4.28 0.94 -11.30
C ALA A 199 -4.79 -0.48 -11.60
N LYS A 200 -4.39 -1.08 -12.72
CA LYS A 200 -4.82 -2.45 -13.08
C LYS A 200 -4.25 -3.48 -12.12
N VAL A 201 -4.99 -4.57 -11.97
CA VAL A 201 -4.64 -5.68 -11.09
C VAL A 201 -4.17 -6.88 -11.89
N ILE A 202 -3.15 -7.58 -11.38
CA ILE A 202 -2.77 -8.93 -11.80
C ILE A 202 -2.80 -9.83 -10.57
N PHE A 203 -3.40 -11.00 -10.70
CA PHE A 203 -3.24 -12.07 -9.72
C PHE A 203 -2.16 -13.03 -10.21
N LEU A 204 -1.38 -13.60 -9.29
CA LEU A 204 -0.34 -14.56 -9.62
C LEU A 204 -0.56 -15.85 -8.85
N ILE A 205 -0.47 -16.99 -9.56
CA ILE A 205 -0.53 -18.34 -8.98
C ILE A 205 0.77 -19.09 -9.30
N GLY A 206 1.38 -19.64 -8.26
CA GLY A 206 2.56 -20.49 -8.34
C GLY A 206 2.18 -21.94 -8.63
N LEU A 207 2.59 -22.48 -9.77
CA LEU A 207 2.24 -23.85 -10.20
C LEU A 207 3.05 -24.95 -9.49
N GLU A 208 4.12 -24.58 -8.79
CA GLU A 208 4.94 -25.52 -7.99
C GLU A 208 4.46 -25.62 -6.54
N ASN A 209 3.43 -24.87 -6.19
CA ASN A 209 2.72 -24.97 -4.93
C ASN A 209 1.83 -26.24 -4.94
N PRO A 210 1.96 -27.15 -3.97
CA PRO A 210 1.13 -28.36 -3.91
C PRO A 210 -0.37 -28.08 -3.72
N ASN A 211 -0.74 -26.87 -3.25
CA ASN A 211 -2.13 -26.43 -3.04
C ASN A 211 -2.61 -25.48 -4.13
N TYR A 212 -1.90 -25.36 -5.26
CA TYR A 212 -2.18 -24.32 -6.26
C TYR A 212 -3.63 -24.32 -6.78
N GLU A 213 -4.26 -25.45 -6.89
CA GLU A 213 -5.65 -25.54 -7.38
C GLU A 213 -6.63 -24.85 -6.43
N LYS A 214 -6.43 -24.95 -5.11
CA LYS A 214 -7.26 -24.29 -4.10
C LYS A 214 -7.03 -22.77 -4.09
N ASN A 215 -5.76 -22.35 -4.14
CA ASN A 215 -5.43 -20.93 -4.26
C ASN A 215 -5.99 -20.35 -5.55
N LEU A 216 -5.94 -21.13 -6.67
CA LEU A 216 -6.51 -20.73 -7.94
C LEU A 216 -8.04 -20.55 -7.83
N GLU A 217 -8.76 -21.51 -7.27
CA GLU A 217 -10.22 -21.44 -7.08
C GLU A 217 -10.62 -20.18 -6.29
N PHE A 218 -9.93 -19.93 -5.17
CA PHE A 218 -10.17 -18.73 -4.36
C PHE A 218 -9.87 -17.44 -5.14
N THR A 219 -8.76 -17.41 -5.86
CA THR A 219 -8.36 -16.25 -6.69
C THR A 219 -9.33 -16.04 -7.86
N GLU A 220 -9.84 -17.11 -8.48
CA GLU A 220 -10.82 -17.04 -9.57
C GLU A 220 -12.15 -16.42 -9.09
N LYS A 221 -12.63 -16.73 -7.89
CA LYS A 221 -13.80 -16.08 -7.31
C LYS A 221 -13.62 -14.57 -7.21
N ILE A 222 -12.46 -14.13 -6.68
CA ILE A 222 -12.13 -12.71 -6.56
C ILE A 222 -12.01 -12.06 -7.95
N ASN A 223 -11.26 -12.68 -8.86
CA ASN A 223 -11.04 -12.15 -10.21
C ASN A 223 -12.34 -12.03 -11.01
N ASN A 224 -13.21 -13.03 -10.93
CA ASN A 224 -14.48 -13.02 -11.65
C ASN A 224 -15.40 -11.91 -11.13
N LYS A 225 -15.52 -11.78 -9.82
CA LYS A 225 -16.30 -10.71 -9.19
C LYS A 225 -15.72 -9.32 -9.43
N MET A 226 -14.37 -9.22 -9.50
CA MET A 226 -13.71 -7.97 -9.88
C MET A 226 -14.05 -7.57 -11.31
N ASN A 227 -14.05 -8.51 -12.25
CA ASN A 227 -14.42 -8.24 -13.64
C ASN A 227 -15.93 -7.95 -13.82
N GLU A 228 -16.78 -8.50 -12.96
CA GLU A 228 -18.21 -8.19 -12.94
C GLU A 228 -18.46 -6.72 -12.53
N TYR A 229 -17.81 -6.25 -11.47
CA TYR A 229 -18.05 -4.90 -10.92
C TYR A 229 -17.17 -3.82 -11.56
N TYR A 230 -16.00 -4.18 -12.01
CA TYR A 230 -15.00 -3.27 -12.59
C TYR A 230 -14.41 -3.88 -13.86
N PRO A 231 -15.15 -3.86 -14.98
CA PRO A 231 -14.72 -4.50 -16.22
C PRO A 231 -13.33 -4.04 -16.68
N ASN A 232 -12.46 -5.01 -16.99
CA ASN A 232 -11.07 -4.83 -17.42
C ASN A 232 -10.12 -4.18 -16.36
N LEU A 233 -10.54 -4.04 -15.10
CA LEU A 233 -9.64 -3.64 -14.02
C LEU A 233 -8.62 -4.73 -13.76
N SER A 234 -9.05 -6.00 -13.73
CA SER A 234 -8.13 -7.13 -13.66
C SER A 234 -7.61 -7.49 -15.05
N LYS A 235 -6.29 -7.71 -15.17
CA LYS A 235 -5.60 -8.31 -16.32
C LYS A 235 -5.67 -9.84 -16.28
N GLY A 236 -6.28 -10.41 -15.25
CA GLY A 236 -6.46 -11.84 -15.05
C GLY A 236 -5.46 -12.49 -14.11
N ILE A 237 -5.41 -13.81 -14.17
CA ILE A 237 -4.59 -14.65 -13.29
C ILE A 237 -3.41 -15.19 -14.08
N TYR A 238 -2.20 -14.84 -13.67
CA TYR A 238 -0.95 -15.28 -14.27
C TYR A 238 -0.43 -16.51 -13.53
N LYS A 239 -0.31 -17.62 -14.23
CA LYS A 239 0.20 -18.87 -13.67
C LYS A 239 1.68 -18.99 -13.99
N LYS A 240 2.52 -19.13 -12.95
CA LYS A 240 3.99 -19.16 -13.07
C LYS A 240 4.57 -20.42 -12.45
N GLY A 241 5.45 -21.06 -13.18
CA GLY A 241 6.24 -22.22 -12.76
C GLY A 241 7.40 -22.45 -13.71
N GLY A 242 8.33 -23.34 -13.33
CA GLY A 242 9.51 -23.65 -14.12
C GLY A 242 10.73 -22.77 -13.84
N PRO A 243 11.82 -22.94 -14.57
CA PRO A 243 13.07 -22.26 -14.31
C PRO A 243 12.97 -20.72 -14.36
N GLY A 244 13.60 -20.05 -13.38
CA GLY A 244 13.70 -18.58 -13.36
C GLY A 244 12.60 -17.86 -12.60
N VAL A 245 11.62 -18.60 -12.03
CA VAL A 245 10.58 -18.04 -11.16
C VAL A 245 10.58 -18.74 -9.79
N ASN A 246 9.95 -18.16 -8.78
CA ASN A 246 9.84 -18.81 -7.47
C ASN A 246 8.94 -20.05 -7.53
N GLY A 247 7.85 -19.98 -8.28
CA GLY A 247 6.93 -21.09 -8.53
C GLY A 247 5.96 -21.43 -7.39
N VAL A 248 6.24 -21.01 -6.15
CA VAL A 248 5.44 -21.30 -4.94
C VAL A 248 4.82 -20.05 -4.34
N TYR A 249 5.61 -18.96 -4.18
CA TYR A 249 5.16 -17.64 -3.71
C TYR A 249 4.49 -17.66 -2.33
N ASN A 250 4.96 -18.53 -1.41
CA ASN A 250 4.33 -18.80 -0.11
C ASN A 250 2.86 -19.24 -0.15
N GLN A 251 2.30 -19.52 -1.34
CA GLN A 251 0.90 -19.93 -1.48
C GLN A 251 0.63 -21.35 -0.94
N ASP A 252 1.68 -22.13 -0.76
CA ASP A 252 1.62 -23.42 -0.03
C ASP A 252 1.30 -23.27 1.45
N PHE A 253 1.37 -22.05 1.98
CA PHE A 253 1.13 -21.77 3.41
C PHE A 253 -0.33 -21.96 3.79
N ASN A 254 -1.26 -21.49 2.97
CA ASN A 254 -2.70 -21.59 3.19
C ASN A 254 -3.47 -21.55 1.87
N GLU A 255 -4.60 -22.25 1.79
CA GLU A 255 -5.46 -22.26 0.59
C GLU A 255 -6.06 -20.90 0.22
N HIS A 256 -6.12 -19.96 1.17
CA HIS A 256 -6.55 -18.58 0.96
C HIS A 256 -5.38 -17.59 0.91
N THR A 257 -4.20 -18.05 0.52
CA THR A 257 -3.07 -17.17 0.22
C THR A 257 -3.14 -16.73 -1.23
N ILE A 258 -3.14 -15.42 -1.45
CA ILE A 258 -3.12 -14.80 -2.78
C ILE A 258 -1.92 -13.87 -2.92
N LEU A 259 -1.41 -13.76 -4.14
CA LEU A 259 -0.49 -12.69 -4.53
C LEU A 259 -1.19 -11.79 -5.54
N ILE A 260 -1.19 -10.50 -5.25
CA ILE A 260 -1.83 -9.48 -6.07
C ILE A 260 -0.84 -8.38 -6.41
N GLU A 261 -0.72 -8.03 -7.68
CA GLU A 261 0.00 -6.85 -8.15
C GLU A 261 -1.00 -5.73 -8.41
N ILE A 262 -0.85 -4.59 -7.72
CA ILE A 262 -1.70 -3.42 -7.89
C ILE A 262 -0.94 -2.35 -8.66
N GLY A 263 -1.27 -2.18 -9.93
CA GLY A 263 -0.62 -1.23 -10.82
C GLY A 263 0.83 -1.56 -11.15
N GLY A 264 1.55 -0.56 -11.62
CA GLY A 264 2.98 -0.58 -11.89
C GLY A 264 3.68 0.62 -11.24
N ASN A 265 5.00 0.72 -11.43
CA ASN A 265 5.83 1.72 -10.76
C ASN A 265 5.48 3.19 -11.13
N GLU A 266 4.74 3.43 -12.20
CA GLU A 266 4.34 4.76 -12.66
C GLU A 266 2.89 5.13 -12.28
N ASN A 267 2.18 4.23 -11.60
CA ASN A 267 0.84 4.54 -11.12
C ASN A 267 0.88 5.55 -9.98
N THR A 268 -0.06 6.46 -10.01
CA THR A 268 -0.24 7.45 -8.95
C THR A 268 -0.92 6.83 -7.73
N THR A 269 -0.72 7.42 -6.58
CA THR A 269 -1.38 7.02 -5.32
C THR A 269 -2.91 6.99 -5.47
N ASN A 270 -3.49 7.92 -6.23
CA ASN A 270 -4.94 7.93 -6.46
C ASN A 270 -5.44 6.74 -7.28
N GLU A 271 -4.71 6.37 -8.33
CA GLU A 271 -5.04 5.20 -9.13
C GLU A 271 -4.96 3.94 -8.28
N VAL A 272 -3.93 3.84 -7.44
CA VAL A 272 -3.73 2.74 -6.49
C VAL A 272 -4.84 2.73 -5.43
N LEU A 273 -5.17 3.88 -4.83
CA LEU A 273 -6.27 4.01 -3.86
C LEU A 273 -7.61 3.57 -4.43
N ASN A 274 -7.95 4.04 -5.65
CA ASN A 274 -9.18 3.64 -6.31
C ASN A 274 -9.27 2.12 -6.49
N THR A 275 -8.15 1.49 -6.82
CA THR A 275 -8.07 0.04 -6.98
C THR A 275 -8.15 -0.70 -5.65
N SER A 276 -7.48 -0.22 -4.61
CA SER A 276 -7.56 -0.81 -3.26
C SER A 276 -8.99 -0.77 -2.71
N LEU A 277 -9.73 0.32 -2.95
CA LEU A 277 -11.15 0.43 -2.64
C LEU A 277 -12.00 -0.58 -3.43
N ALA A 278 -11.74 -0.75 -4.73
CA ALA A 278 -12.45 -1.72 -5.55
C ALA A 278 -12.15 -3.16 -5.11
N PHE A 279 -10.87 -3.48 -4.90
CA PHE A 279 -10.42 -4.79 -4.44
C PHE A 279 -11.02 -5.13 -3.06
N SER A 280 -10.96 -4.22 -2.10
CA SER A 280 -11.49 -4.47 -0.75
C SER A 280 -12.97 -4.81 -0.76
N LYS A 281 -13.77 -4.10 -1.58
CA LYS A 281 -15.20 -4.40 -1.75
C LYS A 281 -15.41 -5.82 -2.26
N VAL A 282 -14.73 -6.17 -3.35
CA VAL A 282 -14.82 -7.50 -3.97
C VAL A 282 -14.35 -8.59 -3.02
N PHE A 283 -13.21 -8.39 -2.37
CA PHE A 283 -12.64 -9.35 -1.44
C PHE A 283 -13.57 -9.65 -0.27
N MET A 284 -14.11 -8.61 0.38
CA MET A 284 -15.07 -8.77 1.48
C MET A 284 -16.34 -9.50 1.06
N GLU A 285 -16.78 -9.30 -0.16
CA GLU A 285 -17.96 -10.02 -0.68
C GLU A 285 -17.65 -11.50 -0.87
N VAL A 286 -16.52 -11.84 -1.48
CA VAL A 286 -16.11 -13.23 -1.69
C VAL A 286 -15.91 -14.00 -0.38
N ILE A 287 -15.33 -13.37 0.65
CA ILE A 287 -15.12 -14.06 1.94
C ILE A 287 -16.38 -14.17 2.81
N ASN A 288 -17.48 -13.52 2.39
CA ASN A 288 -18.80 -13.64 3.03
C ASN A 288 -19.71 -14.69 2.37
N GLU A 289 -19.34 -15.21 1.20
CA GLU A 289 -20.03 -16.31 0.51
C GLU A 289 -19.72 -17.66 1.16
#